data_e39f7956c8c3f65e7c36a760d9b1b2ac
#
_entry.id   e39f7956c8c3f65e7c36a760d9b1b2ac
#
_cell.length_a   1.000
_cell.length_b   1.000
_cell.length_c   1.000
_cell.angle_alpha   90.00
_cell.angle_beta   90.00
_cell.angle_gamma   90.00
#
_symmetry.space_group_name_H-M   'P 1'
#
loop_
_entity.id
_entity.type
_entity.pdbx_description
1 polymer ?
#
loop_
_entity_poly.entity_id
_entity_poly.type
_entity_poly.pdbx_seq_one_letter_code
_entity_poly.pdbx_strand_id
1 'polypeptide(L)'
;MAIISVINGPNLNMLGTREPGIYGSQTLKDIENSLLQLANQHGHDLLFYQSNAEHDLVNNVQQSRQNEVAVILLNPAAFTHTSVALRDALLACNTPFIELHLSNVHARESFRQYSYFSDIAKGVICGFGPKSYELALLAALPLIEKTSRD
;
A
#
# COMPACT_ATOMS: atom_id res chain seq x y z
N MET A 1 -6.75 -8.35 17.82
CA MET A 1 -6.88 -7.11 17.03
C MET A 1 -5.51 -6.64 16.56
N ALA A 2 -5.36 -6.38 15.29
CA ALA A 2 -4.10 -5.93 14.71
C ALA A 2 -4.27 -4.57 14.05
N ILE A 3 -3.14 -3.90 13.77
CA ILE A 3 -3.11 -2.63 13.06
C ILE A 3 -2.58 -2.88 11.66
N ILE A 4 -3.38 -2.50 10.66
CA ILE A 4 -3.02 -2.51 9.25
C ILE A 4 -2.73 -1.08 8.83
N SER A 5 -1.56 -0.82 8.25
CA SER A 5 -1.20 0.52 7.78
C SER A 5 -1.20 0.56 6.26
N VAL A 6 -1.96 1.48 5.69
CA VAL A 6 -1.99 1.72 4.24
C VAL A 6 -1.16 2.97 3.95
N ILE A 7 -0.13 2.81 3.14
CA ILE A 7 0.80 3.90 2.81
C ILE A 7 0.72 4.16 1.31
N ASN A 8 0.41 5.40 0.95
CA ASN A 8 0.16 5.83 -0.42
C ASN A 8 1.15 6.90 -0.86
N GLY A 9 1.75 6.69 -2.02
CA GLY A 9 2.76 7.56 -2.59
C GLY A 9 2.21 8.77 -3.34
N PRO A 10 3.07 9.41 -4.14
CA PRO A 10 2.77 10.70 -4.77
C PRO A 10 1.63 10.61 -5.77
N ASN A 11 0.90 11.70 -5.87
CA ASN A 11 -0.20 11.93 -6.81
C ASN A 11 -1.46 11.10 -6.54
N LEU A 12 -1.46 10.18 -5.58
CA LEU A 12 -2.66 9.41 -5.24
C LEU A 12 -3.74 10.28 -4.62
N ASN A 13 -3.37 11.43 -4.05
CA ASN A 13 -4.34 12.43 -3.59
C ASN A 13 -5.19 13.01 -4.72
N MET A 14 -4.75 12.84 -5.98
CA MET A 14 -5.46 13.33 -7.16
C MET A 14 -6.42 12.33 -7.77
N LEU A 15 -6.58 11.14 -7.17
CA LEU A 15 -7.53 10.14 -7.66
C LEU A 15 -8.95 10.70 -7.70
N GLY A 16 -9.69 10.32 -8.75
CA GLY A 16 -11.05 10.79 -8.98
C GLY A 16 -11.13 12.10 -9.75
N THR A 17 -10.04 12.86 -9.82
CA THR A 17 -9.97 14.14 -10.53
C THR A 17 -9.04 14.09 -11.74
N ARG A 18 -8.15 13.09 -11.80
CA ARG A 18 -7.16 12.94 -12.87
C ARG A 18 -7.50 11.70 -13.70
N GLU A 19 -7.66 11.92 -15.02
CA GLU A 19 -7.86 10.85 -16.00
C GLU A 19 -8.94 9.83 -15.58
N PRO A 20 -10.20 10.26 -15.31
CA PRO A 20 -11.23 9.36 -14.77
C PRO A 20 -11.53 8.18 -15.72
N GLY A 21 -11.26 8.31 -17.01
CA GLY A 21 -11.42 7.21 -17.97
C GLY A 21 -10.43 6.06 -17.76
N ILE A 22 -9.29 6.32 -17.09
CA ILE A 22 -8.26 5.31 -16.83
C ILE A 22 -8.38 4.78 -15.39
N TYR A 23 -8.55 5.68 -14.41
CA TYR A 23 -8.50 5.33 -12.98
C TYR A 23 -9.87 5.34 -12.31
N GLY A 24 -10.94 5.71 -13.05
CA GLY A 24 -12.29 5.85 -12.49
C GLY A 24 -12.49 7.16 -11.74
N SER A 25 -13.68 7.35 -11.19
CA SER A 25 -14.08 8.55 -10.45
C SER A 25 -13.94 8.41 -8.94
N GLN A 26 -13.57 7.23 -8.44
CA GLN A 26 -13.42 6.97 -7.01
C GLN A 26 -12.20 7.71 -6.47
N THR A 27 -12.39 8.44 -5.36
CA THR A 27 -11.33 9.21 -4.73
C THR A 27 -10.54 8.34 -3.76
N LEU A 28 -9.37 8.84 -3.34
CA LEU A 28 -8.59 8.16 -2.31
C LEU A 28 -9.37 8.07 -0.98
N LYS A 29 -10.18 9.09 -0.67
CA LYS A 29 -11.05 9.08 0.52
C LYS A 29 -12.11 7.98 0.44
N ASP A 30 -12.68 7.75 -0.73
CA ASP A 30 -13.63 6.65 -0.94
C ASP A 30 -12.95 5.30 -0.68
N ILE A 31 -11.71 5.15 -1.14
CA ILE A 31 -10.92 3.94 -0.89
C ILE A 31 -10.65 3.76 0.60
N GLU A 32 -10.26 4.83 1.28
CA GLU A 32 -10.04 4.80 2.73
C GLU A 32 -11.28 4.32 3.47
N ASN A 33 -12.44 4.88 3.14
CA ASN A 33 -13.70 4.51 3.80
C ASN A 33 -14.04 3.03 3.58
N SER A 34 -13.84 2.54 2.36
CA SER A 34 -14.09 1.12 2.05
C SER A 34 -13.16 0.20 2.84
N LEU A 35 -11.89 0.58 2.96
CA LEU A 35 -10.91 -0.23 3.69
C LEU A 35 -11.16 -0.20 5.19
N LEU A 36 -11.55 0.96 5.74
CA LEU A 36 -11.92 1.06 7.15
C LEU A 36 -13.06 0.10 7.48
N GLN A 37 -14.09 0.09 6.65
CA GLN A 37 -15.24 -0.79 6.83
C GLN A 37 -14.81 -2.25 6.76
N LEU A 38 -13.99 -2.61 5.78
CA LEU A 38 -13.54 -3.98 5.58
C LEU A 38 -12.64 -4.44 6.73
N ALA A 39 -11.71 -3.60 7.18
CA ALA A 39 -10.85 -3.92 8.32
C ALA A 39 -11.67 -4.13 9.59
N ASN A 40 -12.65 -3.26 9.84
CA ASN A 40 -13.54 -3.38 11.00
C ASN A 40 -14.33 -4.69 10.97
N GLN A 41 -14.80 -5.12 9.81
CA GLN A 41 -15.51 -6.40 9.66
C GLN A 41 -14.66 -7.59 10.09
N HIS A 42 -13.34 -7.47 9.95
CA HIS A 42 -12.39 -8.50 10.35
C HIS A 42 -11.74 -8.25 11.71
N GLY A 43 -12.22 -7.24 12.46
CA GLY A 43 -11.76 -6.98 13.81
C GLY A 43 -10.41 -6.30 13.91
N HIS A 44 -9.99 -5.57 12.88
CA HIS A 44 -8.68 -4.90 12.84
C HIS A 44 -8.82 -3.39 12.71
N ASP A 45 -7.80 -2.67 13.19
CA ASP A 45 -7.69 -1.22 13.02
C ASP A 45 -6.94 -0.91 11.73
N LEU A 46 -7.27 0.22 11.11
CA LEU A 46 -6.63 0.68 9.89
C LEU A 46 -6.06 2.09 10.09
N LEU A 47 -4.79 2.25 9.75
CA LEU A 47 -4.17 3.55 9.56
C LEU A 47 -4.05 3.79 8.05
N PHE A 48 -4.30 5.03 7.63
CA PHE A 48 -4.30 5.38 6.21
C PHE A 48 -3.54 6.68 6.02
N TYR A 49 -2.49 6.64 5.20
CA TYR A 49 -1.57 7.75 5.03
C TYR A 49 -1.26 7.96 3.56
N GLN A 50 -1.10 9.22 3.16
CA GLN A 50 -0.69 9.60 1.80
C GLN A 50 0.24 10.80 1.87
N SER A 51 1.31 10.79 1.08
CA SER A 51 2.18 11.94 0.91
C SER A 51 2.83 11.94 -0.47
N ASN A 52 3.11 13.15 -0.98
CA ASN A 52 3.92 13.34 -2.18
C ASN A 52 5.42 13.39 -1.85
N ALA A 53 5.78 13.48 -0.58
CA ALA A 53 7.17 13.62 -0.14
C ALA A 53 7.76 12.27 0.22
N GLU A 54 8.89 11.93 -0.40
CA GLU A 54 9.57 10.66 -0.14
C GLU A 54 9.94 10.49 1.34
N HIS A 55 10.47 11.56 1.97
CA HIS A 55 10.88 11.50 3.37
C HIS A 55 9.71 11.25 4.32
N ASP A 56 8.50 11.73 3.99
CA ASP A 56 7.32 11.46 4.78
C ASP A 56 6.95 9.97 4.75
N LEU A 57 7.09 9.34 3.59
CA LEU A 57 6.80 7.91 3.45
C LEU A 57 7.84 7.08 4.20
N VAL A 58 9.11 7.47 4.13
CA VAL A 58 10.18 6.84 4.90
C VAL A 58 9.88 6.92 6.40
N ASN A 59 9.53 8.11 6.88
CA ASN A 59 9.20 8.32 8.28
C ASN A 59 7.99 7.48 8.70
N ASN A 60 6.98 7.38 7.85
CA ASN A 60 5.77 6.61 8.14
C ASN A 60 6.08 5.11 8.24
N VAL A 61 6.94 4.59 7.37
CA VAL A 61 7.40 3.19 7.47
C VAL A 61 8.13 2.96 8.79
N GLN A 62 9.01 3.89 9.17
CA GLN A 62 9.74 3.77 10.44
C GLN A 62 8.80 3.79 11.65
N GLN A 63 7.77 4.64 11.62
CA GLN A 63 6.75 4.70 12.67
C GLN A 63 5.94 3.40 12.77
N SER A 64 5.79 2.67 11.67
CA SER A 64 5.04 1.41 11.69
C SER A 64 5.66 0.39 12.65
N ARG A 65 6.98 0.39 12.79
CA ARG A 65 7.66 -0.46 13.76
C ARG A 65 7.34 -0.04 15.19
N GLN A 66 7.37 1.27 15.46
CA GLN A 66 7.09 1.80 16.80
C GLN A 66 5.64 1.58 17.20
N ASN A 67 4.73 1.67 16.23
CA ASN A 67 3.29 1.51 16.45
C ASN A 67 2.83 0.06 16.40
N GLU A 68 3.76 -0.89 16.27
CA GLU A 68 3.46 -2.33 16.22
C GLU A 68 2.47 -2.69 15.11
N VAL A 69 2.64 -2.08 13.94
CA VAL A 69 1.84 -2.40 12.76
C VAL A 69 2.12 -3.83 12.33
N ALA A 70 1.06 -4.61 12.14
CA ALA A 70 1.17 -6.02 11.78
C ALA A 70 1.54 -6.21 10.30
N VAL A 71 1.00 -5.36 9.43
CA VAL A 71 1.24 -5.43 7.98
C VAL A 71 1.03 -4.05 7.35
N ILE A 72 1.84 -3.75 6.34
CA ILE A 72 1.70 -2.55 5.52
C ILE A 72 1.12 -2.93 4.16
N LEU A 73 0.12 -2.17 3.70
CA LEU A 73 -0.33 -2.20 2.32
C LEU A 73 0.28 -0.98 1.64
N LEU A 74 1.22 -1.21 0.74
CA LEU A 74 2.03 -0.14 0.15
C LEU A 74 1.66 0.07 -1.31
N ASN A 75 1.15 1.25 -1.62
CA ASN A 75 1.04 1.74 -2.99
C ASN A 75 2.07 2.85 -3.19
N PRO A 76 3.28 2.52 -3.66
CA PRO A 76 4.35 3.51 -3.73
C PRO A 76 4.19 4.49 -4.90
N ALA A 77 3.25 4.24 -5.81
CA ALA A 77 3.02 5.05 -7.00
C ALA A 77 4.33 5.22 -7.79
N ALA A 78 4.70 6.44 -8.20
CA ALA A 78 5.91 6.64 -8.99
C ALA A 78 7.20 6.27 -8.25
N PHE A 79 7.20 6.29 -6.91
CA PHE A 79 8.38 5.89 -6.14
C PHE A 79 8.70 4.40 -6.27
N THR A 80 7.80 3.61 -6.83
CA THR A 80 8.04 2.20 -7.16
C THR A 80 9.33 2.02 -7.97
N HIS A 81 9.60 2.96 -8.84
CA HIS A 81 10.66 2.85 -9.85
C HIS A 81 11.89 3.69 -9.52
N THR A 82 11.89 4.42 -8.39
CA THR A 82 12.93 5.41 -8.09
C THR A 82 13.44 5.39 -6.66
N SER A 83 12.65 4.91 -5.68
CA SER A 83 12.98 5.13 -4.27
C SER A 83 13.74 3.98 -3.64
N VAL A 84 15.06 4.08 -3.65
CA VAL A 84 15.92 3.19 -2.86
C VAL A 84 15.75 3.49 -1.37
N ALA A 85 15.57 4.76 -0.99
CA ALA A 85 15.40 5.15 0.41
C ALA A 85 14.18 4.47 1.05
N LEU A 86 13.06 4.40 0.34
CA LEU A 86 11.86 3.74 0.85
C LEU A 86 12.07 2.21 0.94
N ARG A 87 12.73 1.62 -0.04
CA ARG A 87 13.10 0.21 0.00
C ARG A 87 13.95 -0.09 1.24
N ASP A 88 14.95 0.73 1.52
CA ASP A 88 15.84 0.53 2.65
C ASP A 88 15.09 0.68 3.99
N ALA A 89 14.14 1.59 4.06
CA ALA A 89 13.31 1.76 5.25
C ALA A 89 12.48 0.50 5.54
N LEU A 90 11.90 -0.10 4.51
CA LEU A 90 11.13 -1.34 4.64
C LEU A 90 12.01 -2.51 5.12
N LEU A 91 13.21 -2.61 4.57
CA LEU A 91 14.16 -3.63 5.01
C LEU A 91 14.59 -3.42 6.47
N ALA A 92 14.85 -2.18 6.86
CA ALA A 92 15.29 -1.85 8.21
C ALA A 92 14.20 -2.13 9.26
N CYS A 93 12.95 -1.85 8.93
CA CYS A 93 11.83 -2.04 9.86
C CYS A 93 11.33 -3.48 9.91
N ASN A 94 11.54 -4.24 8.85
CA ASN A 94 11.17 -5.65 8.75
C ASN A 94 9.67 -5.90 9.04
N THR A 95 8.83 -4.91 8.85
CA THR A 95 7.38 -5.07 8.90
C THR A 95 6.94 -5.71 7.58
N PRO A 96 6.17 -6.81 7.60
CA PRO A 96 5.71 -7.42 6.35
C PRO A 96 4.82 -6.46 5.58
N PHE A 97 4.95 -6.46 4.26
CA PHE A 97 4.13 -5.59 3.43
C PHE A 97 3.70 -6.27 2.14
N ILE A 98 2.59 -5.79 1.60
CA ILE A 98 2.08 -6.16 0.28
C ILE A 98 2.18 -4.93 -0.60
N GLU A 99 2.81 -5.08 -1.76
CA GLU A 99 2.87 -4.04 -2.78
C GLU A 99 1.60 -4.08 -3.62
N LEU A 100 1.00 -2.90 -3.87
CA LEU A 100 -0.17 -2.83 -4.74
C LEU A 100 -0.10 -1.63 -5.67
N HIS A 101 -0.75 -1.78 -6.81
CA HIS A 101 -0.90 -0.75 -7.83
C HIS A 101 -2.32 -0.79 -8.39
N LEU A 102 -2.88 0.39 -8.67
CA LEU A 102 -4.21 0.49 -9.29
C LEU A 102 -4.17 0.01 -10.74
N SER A 103 -3.16 0.44 -11.50
CA SER A 103 -3.02 0.07 -12.89
C SER A 103 -2.25 -1.24 -13.07
N ASN A 104 -2.40 -1.86 -14.23
CA ASN A 104 -1.52 -2.94 -14.63
C ASN A 104 -0.21 -2.32 -15.13
N VAL A 105 0.80 -2.31 -14.28
CA VAL A 105 2.09 -1.70 -14.58
C VAL A 105 2.80 -2.36 -15.76
N HIS A 106 2.47 -3.61 -16.06
CA HIS A 106 3.03 -4.35 -17.19
C HIS A 106 2.46 -3.93 -18.53
N ALA A 107 1.34 -3.22 -18.54
CA ALA A 107 0.68 -2.71 -19.75
C ALA A 107 0.96 -1.23 -19.99
N ARG A 108 1.89 -0.63 -19.24
CA ARG A 108 2.27 0.77 -19.34
C ARG A 108 3.70 0.89 -19.89
N GLU A 109 4.31 2.07 -19.72
CA GLU A 109 5.67 2.32 -20.21
C GLU A 109 6.65 1.34 -19.57
N SER A 110 7.68 0.95 -20.32
CA SER A 110 8.61 -0.11 -19.90
C SER A 110 9.31 0.20 -18.56
N PHE A 111 9.56 1.48 -18.24
CA PHE A 111 10.20 1.82 -16.98
C PHE A 111 9.34 1.53 -15.75
N ARG A 112 8.02 1.32 -15.92
CA ARG A 112 7.10 0.97 -14.84
C ARG A 112 7.08 -0.52 -14.53
N GLN A 113 7.74 -1.34 -15.32
CA GLN A 113 7.73 -2.79 -15.14
C GLN A 113 8.68 -3.26 -14.04
N TYR A 114 9.66 -2.43 -13.67
CA TYR A 114 10.60 -2.77 -12.62
C TYR A 114 10.22 -2.07 -11.31
N SER A 115 10.12 -2.86 -10.24
CA SER A 115 9.81 -2.36 -8.90
C SER A 115 10.99 -2.58 -7.97
N TYR A 116 11.30 -1.56 -7.16
CA TYR A 116 12.27 -1.69 -6.08
C TYR A 116 11.71 -2.41 -4.84
N PHE A 117 10.45 -2.83 -4.88
CA PHE A 117 9.78 -3.41 -3.71
C PHE A 117 9.32 -4.85 -3.91
N SER A 118 9.09 -5.28 -5.14
CA SER A 118 8.45 -6.56 -5.42
C SER A 118 9.23 -7.76 -4.90
N ASP A 119 10.55 -7.69 -4.89
CA ASP A 119 11.41 -8.79 -4.44
C ASP A 119 11.43 -8.94 -2.92
N ILE A 120 11.07 -7.89 -2.17
CA ILE A 120 11.04 -7.92 -0.69
C ILE A 120 9.62 -7.93 -0.13
N ALA A 121 8.60 -7.74 -0.97
CA ALA A 121 7.19 -7.79 -0.56
C ALA A 121 6.74 -9.23 -0.30
N LYS A 122 5.72 -9.41 0.53
CA LYS A 122 5.08 -10.72 0.73
C LYS A 122 4.25 -11.13 -0.49
N GLY A 123 3.82 -10.17 -1.30
CA GLY A 123 3.09 -10.38 -2.55
C GLY A 123 2.87 -9.08 -3.26
N VAL A 124 2.43 -9.17 -4.52
CA VAL A 124 2.19 -8.00 -5.38
C VAL A 124 0.82 -8.13 -6.01
N ILE A 125 0.02 -7.06 -5.94
CA ILE A 125 -1.29 -6.98 -6.58
C ILE A 125 -1.30 -5.75 -7.48
N CYS A 126 -1.67 -5.91 -8.74
CA CYS A 126 -1.78 -4.79 -9.66
C CYS A 126 -2.88 -5.00 -10.69
N GLY A 127 -3.46 -3.90 -11.18
CA GLY A 127 -4.30 -3.92 -12.36
C GLY A 127 -5.80 -3.96 -12.15
N PHE A 128 -6.28 -3.95 -10.91
CA PHE A 128 -7.71 -4.09 -10.61
C PHE A 128 -8.35 -2.77 -10.15
N GLY A 129 -7.70 -1.63 -10.43
CA GLY A 129 -8.20 -0.33 -9.99
C GLY A 129 -8.30 -0.24 -8.47
N PRO A 130 -9.29 0.49 -7.95
CA PRO A 130 -9.48 0.60 -6.49
C PRO A 130 -9.66 -0.74 -5.78
N LYS A 131 -10.17 -1.75 -6.48
CA LYS A 131 -10.32 -3.11 -5.95
C LYS A 131 -8.99 -3.71 -5.51
N SER A 132 -7.88 -3.25 -6.07
CA SER A 132 -6.54 -3.72 -5.68
C SER A 132 -6.28 -3.53 -4.19
N TYR A 133 -6.79 -2.44 -3.60
CA TYR A 133 -6.66 -2.19 -2.16
C TYR A 133 -7.41 -3.23 -1.33
N GLU A 134 -8.65 -3.55 -1.70
CA GLU A 134 -9.44 -4.55 -1.00
C GLU A 134 -8.80 -5.94 -1.10
N LEU A 135 -8.30 -6.28 -2.30
CA LEU A 135 -7.61 -7.56 -2.52
C LEU A 135 -6.33 -7.64 -1.66
N ALA A 136 -5.59 -6.53 -1.54
CA ALA A 136 -4.39 -6.49 -0.71
C ALA A 136 -4.75 -6.69 0.76
N LEU A 137 -5.82 -6.06 1.25
CA LEU A 137 -6.26 -6.24 2.63
C LEU A 137 -6.64 -7.69 2.90
N LEU A 138 -7.42 -8.30 2.01
CA LEU A 138 -7.80 -9.71 2.15
C LEU A 138 -6.58 -10.63 2.13
N ALA A 139 -5.60 -10.34 1.27
CA ALA A 139 -4.35 -11.10 1.21
C ALA A 139 -3.52 -10.94 2.49
N ALA A 140 -3.66 -9.82 3.20
CA ALA A 140 -2.93 -9.54 4.42
C ALA A 140 -3.45 -10.33 5.62
N LEU A 141 -4.72 -10.72 5.62
CA LEU A 141 -5.34 -11.38 6.77
C LEU A 141 -4.61 -12.65 7.20
N PRO A 142 -4.25 -13.57 6.30
CA PRO A 142 -3.46 -14.76 6.70
C PRO A 142 -2.09 -14.41 7.30
N LEU A 143 -1.48 -13.31 6.86
CA LEU A 143 -0.18 -12.87 7.41
C LEU A 143 -0.32 -12.42 8.86
N ILE A 144 -1.42 -11.74 9.19
CA ILE A 144 -1.72 -11.29 10.55
C ILE A 144 -1.95 -12.48 11.47
N GLU A 145 -2.77 -13.44 11.05
CA GLU A 145 -3.08 -14.64 11.84
C GLU A 145 -1.82 -15.47 12.12
N LYS A 146 -0.95 -15.60 11.12
CA LYS A 146 0.30 -16.34 11.26
C LYS A 146 1.24 -15.67 12.28
N THR A 147 1.32 -14.34 12.27
CA THR A 147 2.15 -13.58 13.20
C THR A 147 1.64 -13.69 14.63
N SER A 148 0.31 -13.72 14.84
CA SER A 148 -0.29 -13.80 16.17
C SER A 148 -0.15 -15.17 16.83
N ARG A 149 0.22 -16.20 16.07
CA ARG A 149 0.44 -17.56 16.58
C ARG A 149 1.88 -17.81 16.99
N ASP A 150 2.76 -16.94 16.58
CA ASP A 150 4.18 -17.00 16.92
C ASP A 150 4.45 -16.14 18.18
#